data_8464cde71d29dd68191501d43c658ee0
#
_entry.id   8464cde71d29dd68191501d43c658ee0
#
_cell.length_a   1.000
_cell.length_b   1.000
_cell.length_c   1.000
_cell.angle_alpha   90.00
_cell.angle_beta   90.00
_cell.angle_gamma   90.00
#
_symmetry.space_group_name_H-M   'P 1'
#
loop_
_entity.id
_entity.type
_entity.pdbx_description
1 polymer ?
#
loop_
_entity_poly.entity_id
_entity_poly.type
_entity_poly.pdbx_seq_one_letter_code
_entity_poly.pdbx_strand_id
1 'polypeptide(L)'
;MVLQFGKSNRLVNKPGLNFKIPFIQEVTYFEKRVLSLVSKDSEEVILADQKRLEVDTYSRFKIIDPLLFYQTVRNEFGARQRLESIIDSSVRRVFGKFELTAILSDARTKIVEDISGEVNSTIKKLGMEIVDVRIRRADYPEATSQNIFNRMKTEREQEAKEFRAEGAEEAQKIRAIAEKTKVVLVAESKRKAEALRGDGDAL
;
A
#
# COMPACT_ATOMS: atom_id res chain seq x y z
N MET A 1 -29.20 -26.27 3.93
CA MET A 1 -30.53 -25.61 4.02
C MET A 1 -31.52 -26.38 3.20
N VAL A 2 -32.75 -26.55 3.71
CA VAL A 2 -33.83 -27.24 2.98
C VAL A 2 -34.76 -26.19 2.39
N LEU A 3 -34.94 -26.24 1.09
CA LEU A 3 -35.82 -25.36 0.33
C LEU A 3 -37.12 -26.10 0.01
N GLN A 4 -38.23 -25.38 -0.04
CA GLN A 4 -39.51 -25.86 -0.52
C GLN A 4 -40.08 -24.86 -1.53
N PHE A 5 -40.21 -25.28 -2.79
CA PHE A 5 -40.60 -24.39 -3.90
C PHE A 5 -39.77 -23.12 -3.97
N GLY A 6 -38.45 -23.23 -3.76
CA GLY A 6 -37.50 -22.10 -3.78
C GLY A 6 -37.48 -21.22 -2.55
N LYS A 7 -38.37 -21.47 -1.54
CA LYS A 7 -38.33 -20.74 -0.27
C LYS A 7 -37.59 -21.55 0.79
N SER A 8 -36.85 -20.88 1.64
CA SER A 8 -36.18 -21.51 2.79
C SER A 8 -37.24 -22.00 3.79
N ASN A 9 -37.27 -23.30 4.01
CA ASN A 9 -38.16 -23.92 4.97
C ASN A 9 -37.44 -24.20 6.30
N ARG A 10 -36.23 -24.81 6.23
CA ARG A 10 -35.50 -25.22 7.43
C ARG A 10 -34.00 -25.09 7.21
N LEU A 11 -33.32 -24.47 8.18
CA LEU A 11 -31.87 -24.44 8.27
C LEU A 11 -31.35 -25.57 9.16
N VAL A 12 -30.49 -26.42 8.62
CA VAL A 12 -29.90 -27.54 9.36
C VAL A 12 -28.43 -27.18 9.62
N ASN A 13 -28.13 -26.83 10.87
CA ASN A 13 -26.77 -26.44 11.29
C ASN A 13 -26.01 -27.54 12.03
N LYS A 14 -26.72 -28.54 12.55
CA LYS A 14 -26.11 -29.63 13.30
C LYS A 14 -25.97 -30.87 12.41
N PRO A 15 -24.84 -31.60 12.48
CA PRO A 15 -24.69 -32.88 11.80
C PRO A 15 -25.66 -33.89 12.36
N GLY A 16 -26.19 -34.78 11.52
CA GLY A 16 -27.13 -35.81 11.90
C GLY A 16 -28.01 -36.23 10.75
N LEU A 17 -28.81 -37.25 10.99
CA LEU A 17 -29.80 -37.74 10.03
C LEU A 17 -30.96 -36.76 9.95
N ASN A 18 -31.20 -36.25 8.74
CA ASN A 18 -32.30 -35.33 8.46
C ASN A 18 -33.11 -35.85 7.28
N PHE A 19 -34.41 -35.86 7.42
CA PHE A 19 -35.33 -36.28 6.37
C PHE A 19 -35.84 -35.10 5.57
N LYS A 20 -36.00 -35.29 4.25
CA LYS A 20 -36.67 -34.35 3.34
C LYS A 20 -37.84 -35.04 2.65
N ILE A 21 -38.82 -34.28 2.24
CA ILE A 21 -39.94 -34.79 1.41
C ILE A 21 -39.43 -34.81 -0.02
N PRO A 22 -39.35 -36.01 -0.65
CA PRO A 22 -38.94 -36.12 -2.04
C PRO A 22 -39.89 -35.32 -2.97
N PHE A 23 -39.42 -34.85 -4.10
CA PHE A 23 -40.13 -34.07 -5.13
C PHE A 23 -40.56 -32.65 -4.72
N ILE A 24 -40.72 -32.33 -3.44
CA ILE A 24 -41.20 -31.04 -2.93
C ILE A 24 -40.06 -30.24 -2.32
N GLN A 25 -39.09 -30.91 -1.68
CA GLN A 25 -38.02 -30.28 -0.97
C GLN A 25 -36.66 -30.52 -1.65
N GLU A 26 -35.90 -29.44 -1.82
CA GLU A 26 -34.54 -29.45 -2.33
C GLU A 26 -33.55 -29.08 -1.22
N VAL A 27 -32.36 -29.68 -1.24
CA VAL A 27 -31.31 -29.42 -0.25
C VAL A 27 -30.19 -28.68 -0.92
N THR A 28 -29.92 -27.48 -0.43
CA THR A 28 -28.76 -26.70 -0.83
C THR A 28 -27.70 -26.70 0.28
N TYR A 29 -26.47 -27.04 -0.08
CA TYR A 29 -25.34 -27.06 0.83
C TYR A 29 -24.57 -25.77 0.74
N PHE A 30 -24.20 -25.22 1.88
CA PHE A 30 -23.30 -24.07 1.98
C PHE A 30 -22.06 -24.48 2.74
N GLU A 31 -20.90 -24.08 2.22
CA GLU A 31 -19.63 -24.35 2.86
C GLU A 31 -19.52 -23.50 4.14
N LYS A 32 -19.17 -24.15 5.25
CA LYS A 32 -19.02 -23.52 6.56
C LYS A 32 -17.57 -23.11 6.84
N ARG A 33 -16.65 -23.65 6.04
CA ARG A 33 -15.23 -23.33 6.13
C ARG A 33 -14.95 -21.95 5.56
N VAL A 34 -13.79 -21.43 5.88
CA VAL A 34 -13.26 -20.19 5.28
C VAL A 34 -12.94 -20.45 3.81
N LEU A 35 -13.54 -19.67 2.95
CA LEU A 35 -13.32 -19.69 1.50
C LEU A 35 -12.31 -18.62 1.13
N SER A 36 -11.49 -18.89 0.12
CA SER A 36 -10.54 -17.93 -0.44
C SER A 36 -11.09 -17.31 -1.73
N LEU A 37 -10.82 -16.02 -1.88
CA LEU A 37 -11.02 -15.29 -3.12
C LEU A 37 -9.71 -14.63 -3.51
N VAL A 38 -9.22 -15.00 -4.69
CA VAL A 38 -8.08 -14.35 -5.35
C VAL A 38 -8.67 -13.52 -6.47
N SER A 39 -8.37 -12.23 -6.52
CA SER A 39 -8.73 -11.40 -7.67
C SER A 39 -8.09 -12.01 -8.92
N LYS A 40 -8.88 -12.13 -9.99
CA LYS A 40 -8.40 -12.69 -11.26
C LYS A 40 -7.58 -11.67 -12.03
N ASP A 41 -8.04 -10.44 -12.00
CA ASP A 41 -7.42 -9.32 -12.69
C ASP A 41 -6.90 -8.32 -11.65
N SER A 42 -5.78 -7.68 -11.98
CA SER A 42 -5.24 -6.59 -11.16
C SER A 42 -6.15 -5.38 -11.30
N GLU A 43 -6.53 -4.77 -10.19
CA GLU A 43 -7.33 -3.55 -10.19
C GLU A 43 -6.42 -2.33 -10.31
N GLU A 44 -6.69 -1.47 -11.31
CA GLU A 44 -6.00 -0.18 -11.45
C GLU A 44 -6.60 0.84 -10.49
N VAL A 45 -5.77 1.38 -9.60
CA VAL A 45 -6.14 2.39 -8.62
C VAL A 45 -5.32 3.67 -8.80
N ILE A 46 -5.96 4.82 -8.56
CA ILE A 46 -5.30 6.12 -8.58
C ILE A 46 -5.12 6.58 -7.14
N LEU A 47 -3.88 6.88 -6.77
CA LEU A 47 -3.50 7.34 -5.44
C LEU A 47 -3.77 8.85 -5.26
N ALA A 48 -3.62 9.33 -4.02
CA ALA A 48 -3.75 10.75 -3.69
C ALA A 48 -2.73 11.65 -4.44
N ASP A 49 -1.54 11.12 -4.72
CA ASP A 49 -0.48 11.76 -5.50
C ASP A 49 -0.62 11.55 -7.03
N GLN A 50 -1.83 11.12 -7.49
CA GLN A 50 -2.19 10.87 -8.89
C GLN A 50 -1.37 9.79 -9.60
N LYS A 51 -0.61 9.01 -8.87
CA LYS A 51 0.06 7.83 -9.42
C LYS A 51 -0.93 6.70 -9.59
N ARG A 52 -0.74 5.93 -10.66
CA ARG A 52 -1.55 4.73 -10.96
C ARG A 52 -0.80 3.50 -10.52
N LEU A 53 -1.47 2.61 -9.82
CA LEU A 53 -0.96 1.31 -9.41
C LEU A 53 -1.92 0.22 -9.85
N GLU A 54 -1.36 -0.93 -10.20
CA GLU A 54 -2.08 -2.19 -10.32
C GLU A 54 -1.98 -2.94 -9.00
N VAL A 55 -3.14 -3.25 -8.41
CA VAL A 55 -3.23 -3.87 -7.10
C VAL A 55 -3.91 -5.23 -7.21
N ASP A 56 -3.20 -6.27 -6.78
CA ASP A 56 -3.77 -7.61 -6.61
C ASP A 56 -4.17 -7.82 -5.16
N THR A 57 -5.39 -8.30 -4.96
CA THR A 57 -5.90 -8.61 -3.63
C THR A 57 -6.15 -10.10 -3.44
N TYR A 58 -5.95 -10.53 -2.22
CA TYR A 58 -6.33 -11.84 -1.72
C TYR A 58 -7.21 -11.68 -0.50
N SER A 59 -8.35 -12.32 -0.49
CA SER A 59 -9.26 -12.25 0.64
C SER A 59 -9.74 -13.64 1.08
N ARG A 60 -10.07 -13.75 2.36
CA ARG A 60 -10.71 -14.92 2.95
C ARG A 60 -12.02 -14.49 3.58
N PHE A 61 -13.07 -15.21 3.26
CA PHE A 61 -14.41 -14.94 3.77
C PHE A 61 -15.08 -16.21 4.26
N LYS A 62 -16.09 -16.05 5.08
CA LYS A 62 -16.97 -17.15 5.54
C LYS A 62 -18.43 -16.72 5.46
N ILE A 63 -19.30 -17.69 5.32
CA ILE A 63 -20.75 -17.50 5.36
C ILE A 63 -21.19 -17.60 6.82
N ILE A 64 -21.77 -16.51 7.36
CA ILE A 64 -22.27 -16.48 8.75
C ILE A 64 -23.74 -16.80 8.79
N ASP A 65 -24.52 -16.19 7.91
CA ASP A 65 -25.96 -16.39 7.80
C ASP A 65 -26.33 -17.00 6.45
N PRO A 66 -26.51 -18.33 6.36
CA PRO A 66 -26.88 -19.00 5.12
C PRO A 66 -28.24 -18.57 4.55
N LEU A 67 -29.17 -18.12 5.41
CA LEU A 67 -30.48 -17.67 4.96
C LEU A 67 -30.35 -16.33 4.20
N LEU A 68 -29.71 -15.35 4.84
CA LEU A 68 -29.46 -14.05 4.25
C LEU A 68 -28.60 -14.17 3.00
N PHE A 69 -27.57 -15.03 3.04
CA PHE A 69 -26.72 -15.33 1.91
C PHE A 69 -27.51 -15.85 0.70
N TYR A 70 -28.41 -16.84 0.94
CA TYR A 70 -29.23 -17.38 -0.13
C TYR A 70 -30.20 -16.35 -0.72
N GLN A 71 -30.78 -15.50 0.13
CA GLN A 71 -31.71 -14.44 -0.32
C GLN A 71 -31.03 -13.36 -1.15
N THR A 72 -29.77 -13.04 -0.85
CA THR A 72 -29.05 -11.92 -1.46
C THR A 72 -28.15 -12.32 -2.64
N VAL A 73 -27.48 -13.47 -2.53
CA VAL A 73 -26.42 -13.88 -3.45
C VAL A 73 -26.70 -15.22 -4.12
N ARG A 74 -27.56 -16.04 -3.51
CA ARG A 74 -28.04 -17.36 -3.93
C ARG A 74 -27.00 -18.47 -3.94
N ASN A 75 -25.81 -18.26 -4.54
CA ASN A 75 -24.78 -19.29 -4.69
C ASN A 75 -23.38 -18.71 -4.49
N GLU A 76 -22.40 -19.60 -4.39
CA GLU A 76 -20.99 -19.21 -4.16
C GLU A 76 -20.39 -18.42 -5.34
N PHE A 77 -20.79 -18.72 -6.57
CA PHE A 77 -20.31 -17.99 -7.72
C PHE A 77 -20.75 -16.53 -7.69
N GLY A 78 -22.04 -16.27 -7.45
CA GLY A 78 -22.55 -14.91 -7.29
C GLY A 78 -21.95 -14.19 -6.08
N ALA A 79 -21.64 -14.95 -5.00
CA ALA A 79 -20.94 -14.41 -3.86
C ALA A 79 -19.53 -13.91 -4.22
N ARG A 80 -18.77 -14.70 -4.97
CA ARG A 80 -17.42 -14.34 -5.42
C ARG A 80 -17.43 -13.08 -6.27
N GLN A 81 -18.29 -13.00 -7.27
CA GLN A 81 -18.41 -11.81 -8.12
C GLN A 81 -18.81 -10.55 -7.32
N ARG A 82 -19.79 -10.68 -6.44
CA ARG A 82 -20.25 -9.54 -5.64
C ARG A 82 -19.20 -9.09 -4.63
N LEU A 83 -18.50 -10.04 -4.03
CA LEU A 83 -17.44 -9.76 -3.08
C LEU A 83 -16.23 -9.10 -3.77
N GLU A 84 -15.82 -9.58 -4.95
CA GLU A 84 -14.77 -8.99 -5.78
C GLU A 84 -15.09 -7.52 -6.07
N SER A 85 -16.27 -7.22 -6.59
CA SER A 85 -16.70 -5.85 -6.88
C SER A 85 -16.72 -4.94 -5.63
N ILE A 86 -17.08 -5.47 -4.45
CA ILE A 86 -17.09 -4.71 -3.19
C ILE A 86 -15.65 -4.46 -2.72
N ILE A 87 -14.77 -5.45 -2.82
CA ILE A 87 -13.36 -5.31 -2.45
C ILE A 87 -12.68 -4.29 -3.36
N ASP A 88 -12.83 -4.40 -4.68
CA ASP A 88 -12.22 -3.48 -5.65
C ASP A 88 -12.68 -2.03 -5.42
N SER A 89 -13.98 -1.84 -5.16
CA SER A 89 -14.53 -0.53 -4.84
C SER A 89 -13.96 0.05 -3.55
N SER A 90 -13.76 -0.78 -2.53
CA SER A 90 -13.19 -0.37 -1.24
C SER A 90 -11.69 -0.13 -1.35
N VAL A 91 -10.96 -0.97 -2.08
CA VAL A 91 -9.53 -0.77 -2.40
C VAL A 91 -9.34 0.57 -3.09
N ARG A 92 -10.07 0.84 -4.18
CA ARG A 92 -9.98 2.11 -4.91
C ARG A 92 -10.25 3.32 -4.03
N ARG A 93 -11.25 3.24 -3.15
CA ARG A 93 -11.64 4.32 -2.25
C ARG A 93 -10.62 4.56 -1.13
N VAL A 94 -10.07 3.51 -0.56
CA VAL A 94 -9.09 3.61 0.51
C VAL A 94 -7.74 4.05 -0.05
N PHE A 95 -7.25 3.42 -1.12
CA PHE A 95 -5.97 3.79 -1.75
C PHE A 95 -5.96 5.24 -2.26
N GLY A 96 -7.09 5.73 -2.78
CA GLY A 96 -7.22 7.12 -3.22
C GLY A 96 -7.01 8.18 -2.13
N LYS A 97 -6.97 7.78 -0.86
CA LYS A 97 -6.69 8.68 0.28
C LYS A 97 -5.21 8.71 0.67
N PHE A 98 -4.40 7.79 0.17
CA PHE A 98 -3.00 7.63 0.56
C PHE A 98 -2.07 7.89 -0.60
N GLU A 99 -0.86 8.34 -0.27
CA GLU A 99 0.25 8.47 -1.22
C GLU A 99 1.03 7.15 -1.31
N LEU A 100 1.82 7.00 -2.37
CA LEU A 100 2.64 5.81 -2.60
C LEU A 100 3.57 5.49 -1.42
N THR A 101 4.19 6.50 -0.84
CA THR A 101 5.09 6.37 0.32
C THR A 101 4.43 5.72 1.53
N ALA A 102 3.16 6.04 1.78
CA ALA A 102 2.38 5.44 2.86
C ALA A 102 2.10 3.95 2.61
N ILE A 103 1.83 3.57 1.37
CA ILE A 103 1.55 2.16 0.99
C ILE A 103 2.79 1.27 1.14
N LEU A 104 3.98 1.83 0.93
CA LEU A 104 5.27 1.13 1.06
C LEU A 104 5.82 1.16 2.49
N SER A 105 5.19 1.89 3.40
CA SER A 105 5.60 2.03 4.81
C SER A 105 4.76 1.16 5.74
N ASP A 106 5.01 1.25 7.05
CA ASP A 106 4.25 0.57 8.11
C ASP A 106 2.75 0.95 8.12
N ALA A 107 2.38 2.06 7.49
CA ALA A 107 0.98 2.47 7.31
C ALA A 107 0.15 1.46 6.49
N ARG A 108 0.81 0.55 5.77
CA ARG A 108 0.15 -0.55 5.03
C ARG A 108 -0.80 -1.38 5.90
N THR A 109 -0.44 -1.62 7.16
CA THR A 109 -1.29 -2.38 8.09
C THR A 109 -2.62 -1.66 8.32
N LYS A 110 -2.57 -0.36 8.56
CA LYS A 110 -3.76 0.47 8.74
C LYS A 110 -4.64 0.52 7.49
N ILE A 111 -4.01 0.61 6.31
CA ILE A 111 -4.73 0.60 5.02
C ILE A 111 -5.52 -0.72 4.86
N VAL A 112 -4.91 -1.86 5.19
CA VAL A 112 -5.57 -3.17 5.14
C VAL A 112 -6.70 -3.27 6.17
N GLU A 113 -6.54 -2.73 7.36
CA GLU A 113 -7.58 -2.67 8.39
C GLU A 113 -8.76 -1.81 7.93
N ASP A 114 -8.52 -0.64 7.35
CA ASP A 114 -9.53 0.25 6.80
C ASP A 114 -10.34 -0.44 5.67
N ILE A 115 -9.65 -1.11 4.75
CA ILE A 115 -10.29 -1.90 3.68
C ILE A 115 -11.16 -3.00 4.29
N SER A 116 -10.62 -3.77 5.24
CA SER A 116 -11.34 -4.88 5.88
C SER A 116 -12.57 -4.40 6.63
N GLY A 117 -12.46 -3.28 7.34
CA GLY A 117 -13.57 -2.64 8.05
C GLY A 117 -14.69 -2.18 7.12
N GLU A 118 -14.31 -1.52 6.04
CA GLU A 118 -15.25 -1.00 5.04
C GLU A 118 -15.97 -2.14 4.30
N VAL A 119 -15.22 -3.15 3.84
CA VAL A 119 -15.78 -4.33 3.19
C VAL A 119 -16.73 -5.07 4.13
N ASN A 120 -16.32 -5.32 5.40
CA ASN A 120 -17.16 -6.00 6.39
C ASN A 120 -18.47 -5.27 6.68
N SER A 121 -18.47 -3.96 6.70
CA SER A 121 -19.70 -3.17 6.89
C SER A 121 -20.74 -3.44 5.80
N THR A 122 -20.28 -3.71 4.60
CA THR A 122 -21.14 -3.97 3.43
C THR A 122 -21.55 -5.42 3.32
N ILE A 123 -20.62 -6.37 3.49
CA ILE A 123 -20.89 -7.79 3.25
C ILE A 123 -21.67 -8.49 4.38
N LYS A 124 -21.65 -7.92 5.59
CA LYS A 124 -22.55 -8.41 6.67
C LYS A 124 -24.01 -8.38 6.26
N LYS A 125 -24.40 -7.41 5.44
CA LYS A 125 -25.76 -7.33 4.86
C LYS A 125 -26.06 -8.43 3.85
N LEU A 126 -25.03 -9.14 3.39
CA LEU A 126 -25.13 -10.27 2.48
C LEU A 126 -25.00 -11.63 3.19
N GLY A 127 -24.92 -11.65 4.51
CA GLY A 127 -24.75 -12.86 5.31
C GLY A 127 -23.33 -13.43 5.32
N MET A 128 -22.33 -12.62 4.94
CA MET A 128 -20.92 -13.00 4.87
C MET A 128 -20.06 -12.15 5.82
N GLU A 129 -18.87 -12.65 6.12
CA GLU A 129 -17.84 -11.91 6.87
C GLU A 129 -16.47 -12.14 6.24
N ILE A 130 -15.69 -11.07 6.10
CA ILE A 130 -14.28 -11.16 5.79
C ILE A 130 -13.52 -11.59 7.05
N VAL A 131 -12.68 -12.59 6.89
CA VAL A 131 -11.73 -13.05 7.91
C VAL A 131 -10.40 -12.30 7.77
N ASP A 132 -9.98 -12.07 6.51
CA ASP A 132 -8.69 -11.45 6.21
C ASP A 132 -8.71 -10.88 4.78
N VAL A 133 -8.11 -9.71 4.60
CA VAL A 133 -7.80 -9.13 3.28
C VAL A 133 -6.32 -8.84 3.24
N ARG A 134 -5.67 -9.16 2.14
CA ARG A 134 -4.24 -8.87 1.94
C ARG A 134 -4.01 -8.31 0.56
N ILE A 135 -3.14 -7.32 0.49
CA ILE A 135 -2.59 -6.84 -0.76
C ILE A 135 -1.45 -7.78 -1.12
N ARG A 136 -1.60 -8.51 -2.21
CA ARG A 136 -0.59 -9.44 -2.72
C ARG A 136 0.50 -8.71 -3.48
N ARG A 137 0.10 -7.81 -4.36
CA ARG A 137 0.98 -7.00 -5.21
C ARG A 137 0.42 -5.59 -5.36
N ALA A 138 1.29 -4.62 -5.40
CA ALA A 138 0.97 -3.24 -5.74
C ALA A 138 2.15 -2.69 -6.56
N ASP A 139 1.99 -2.62 -7.87
CA ASP A 139 3.02 -2.25 -8.82
C ASP A 139 2.55 -1.17 -9.78
N TYR A 140 3.46 -0.54 -10.47
CA TYR A 140 3.12 0.32 -11.60
C TYR A 140 2.61 -0.50 -12.79
N PRO A 141 1.66 0.03 -13.58
CA PRO A 141 1.24 -0.61 -14.82
C PRO A 141 2.44 -0.90 -15.73
N GLU A 142 2.49 -2.11 -16.29
CA GLU A 142 3.64 -2.59 -17.07
C GLU A 142 3.99 -1.64 -18.22
N ALA A 143 2.97 -1.11 -18.90
CA ALA A 143 3.14 -0.19 -20.04
C ALA A 143 3.87 1.13 -19.70
N THR A 144 3.81 1.59 -18.45
CA THR A 144 4.39 2.86 -18.01
C THR A 144 5.58 2.69 -17.07
N SER A 145 5.76 1.51 -16.53
CA SER A 145 6.76 1.16 -15.51
C SER A 145 8.18 1.61 -15.91
N GLN A 146 8.63 1.27 -17.11
CA GLN A 146 9.98 1.61 -17.57
C GLN A 146 10.23 3.13 -17.65
N ASN A 147 9.25 3.87 -18.14
CA ASN A 147 9.35 5.33 -18.24
C ASN A 147 9.39 6.00 -16.85
N ILE A 148 8.60 5.48 -15.92
CA ILE A 148 8.58 5.96 -14.53
C ILE A 148 9.94 5.69 -13.87
N PHE A 149 10.49 4.49 -14.00
CA PHE A 149 11.80 4.16 -13.45
C PHE A 149 12.93 5.00 -14.05
N ASN A 150 12.92 5.21 -15.36
CA ASN A 150 13.91 6.07 -16.02
C ASN A 150 13.82 7.52 -15.52
N ARG A 151 12.61 8.06 -15.35
CA ARG A 151 12.42 9.39 -14.78
C ARG A 151 12.90 9.48 -13.34
N MET A 152 12.54 8.53 -12.49
CA MET A 152 13.00 8.49 -11.09
C MET A 152 14.53 8.39 -11.00
N LYS A 153 15.17 7.60 -11.87
CA LYS A 153 16.62 7.51 -11.95
C LYS A 153 17.25 8.87 -12.30
N THR A 154 16.71 9.55 -13.33
CA THR A 154 17.18 10.87 -13.74
C THR A 154 17.02 11.92 -12.65
N GLU A 155 15.88 11.94 -11.96
CA GLU A 155 15.62 12.83 -10.82
C GLU A 155 16.64 12.60 -9.69
N ARG A 156 16.91 11.35 -9.34
CA ARG A 156 17.93 11.01 -8.32
C ARG A 156 19.36 11.35 -8.74
N GLU A 157 19.68 11.20 -10.02
CA GLU A 157 20.98 11.61 -10.54
C GLU A 157 21.16 13.14 -10.51
N GLN A 158 20.10 13.89 -10.78
CA GLN A 158 20.11 15.35 -10.67
C GLN A 158 20.29 15.81 -9.23
N GLU A 159 19.51 15.28 -8.31
CA GLU A 159 19.62 15.55 -6.86
C GLU A 159 21.03 15.25 -6.34
N ALA A 160 21.58 14.11 -6.72
CA ALA A 160 22.95 13.75 -6.34
C ALA A 160 24.02 14.67 -6.96
N LYS A 161 23.81 15.22 -8.17
CA LYS A 161 24.70 16.23 -8.76
C LYS A 161 24.62 17.55 -8.04
N GLU A 162 23.41 17.97 -7.65
CA GLU A 162 23.18 19.20 -6.88
C GLU A 162 23.90 19.15 -5.53
N PHE A 163 23.70 18.11 -4.72
CA PHE A 163 24.41 17.93 -3.45
C PHE A 163 25.94 17.89 -3.60
N ARG A 164 26.43 17.27 -4.68
CA ARG A 164 27.89 17.26 -4.93
C ARG A 164 28.40 18.66 -5.32
N ALA A 165 27.64 19.43 -6.09
CA ALA A 165 27.99 20.78 -6.46
C ALA A 165 28.01 21.72 -5.24
N GLU A 166 27.00 21.64 -4.38
CA GLU A 166 26.97 22.39 -3.11
C GLU A 166 28.12 22.01 -2.19
N GLY A 167 28.41 20.73 -2.06
CA GLY A 167 29.56 20.27 -1.26
C GLY A 167 30.90 20.75 -1.83
N ALA A 168 31.05 20.80 -3.16
CA ALA A 168 32.27 21.33 -3.81
C ALA A 168 32.39 22.84 -3.60
N GLU A 169 31.32 23.60 -3.70
CA GLU A 169 31.28 25.03 -3.44
C GLU A 169 31.69 25.34 -1.98
N GLU A 170 31.08 24.65 -1.01
CA GLU A 170 31.44 24.83 0.39
C GLU A 170 32.92 24.46 0.67
N ALA A 171 33.39 23.37 0.11
CA ALA A 171 34.79 22.99 0.22
C ALA A 171 35.73 24.05 -0.35
N GLN A 172 35.38 24.68 -1.49
CA GLN A 172 36.15 25.75 -2.08
C GLN A 172 36.14 27.02 -1.23
N LYS A 173 35.00 27.40 -0.65
CA LYS A 173 34.89 28.53 0.29
C LYS A 173 35.78 28.32 1.51
N ILE A 174 35.70 27.14 2.14
CA ILE A 174 36.53 26.81 3.29
C ILE A 174 38.02 26.87 2.96
N ARG A 175 38.43 26.30 1.83
CA ARG A 175 39.85 26.36 1.36
C ARG A 175 40.31 27.79 1.09
N ALA A 176 39.49 28.62 0.46
CA ALA A 176 39.82 30.01 0.17
C ALA A 176 39.99 30.84 1.45
N ILE A 177 39.12 30.63 2.45
CA ILE A 177 39.23 31.28 3.76
C ILE A 177 40.51 30.84 4.51
N ALA A 178 40.78 29.53 4.50
CA ALA A 178 41.99 29.00 5.13
C ALA A 178 43.29 29.53 4.49
N GLU A 179 43.33 29.55 3.16
CA GLU A 179 44.49 30.10 2.43
C GLU A 179 44.67 31.60 2.66
N LYS A 180 43.59 32.39 2.66
CA LYS A 180 43.61 33.81 3.03
C LYS A 180 44.17 33.97 4.45
N THR A 181 43.69 33.23 5.41
CA THR A 181 44.12 33.30 6.82
C THR A 181 45.60 32.93 6.95
N LYS A 182 46.04 31.88 6.28
CA LYS A 182 47.46 31.48 6.21
C LYS A 182 48.34 32.58 5.67
N VAL A 183 47.99 33.21 4.53
CA VAL A 183 48.76 34.29 3.90
C VAL A 183 48.85 35.47 4.86
N VAL A 184 47.76 35.90 5.48
CA VAL A 184 47.75 37.02 6.45
C VAL A 184 48.66 36.71 7.65
N LEU A 185 48.54 35.52 8.24
CA LEU A 185 49.33 35.12 9.40
C LEU A 185 50.82 35.09 9.10
N VAL A 186 51.20 34.53 7.95
CA VAL A 186 52.62 34.51 7.51
C VAL A 186 53.16 35.93 7.27
N ALA A 187 52.37 36.81 6.60
CA ALA A 187 52.77 38.19 6.38
C ALA A 187 52.94 38.98 7.68
N GLU A 188 52.01 38.83 8.65
CA GLU A 188 52.13 39.46 9.95
C GLU A 188 53.33 38.94 10.75
N SER A 189 53.60 37.65 10.70
CA SER A 189 54.75 37.05 11.37
C SER A 189 56.07 37.54 10.79
N LYS A 190 56.18 37.66 9.45
CA LYS A 190 57.37 38.25 8.77
C LYS A 190 57.54 39.71 9.16
N ARG A 191 56.49 40.52 9.15
CA ARG A 191 56.50 41.91 9.55
C ARG A 191 57.03 42.07 10.99
N LYS A 192 56.52 41.24 11.94
CA LYS A 192 56.98 41.26 13.32
C LYS A 192 58.47 40.87 13.43
N ALA A 193 58.92 39.86 12.71
CA ALA A 193 60.30 39.41 12.71
C ALA A 193 61.24 40.47 12.15
N GLU A 194 60.87 41.19 11.08
CA GLU A 194 61.66 42.28 10.55
C GLU A 194 61.69 43.49 11.47
N ALA A 195 60.63 43.88 12.11
CA ALA A 195 60.60 44.91 13.14
C ALA A 195 61.55 44.61 14.27
N LEU A 196 61.50 43.39 14.81
CA LEU A 196 62.38 42.95 15.92
C LEU A 196 63.87 42.93 15.47
N ARG A 197 64.20 42.59 14.22
CA ARG A 197 65.55 42.67 13.67
C ARG A 197 66.04 44.11 13.57
N GLY A 198 65.20 45.01 13.00
CA GLY A 198 65.53 46.41 12.89
C GLY A 198 65.71 47.07 14.26
N ASP A 199 64.90 46.72 15.27
CA ASP A 199 65.12 47.22 16.64
C ASP A 199 66.40 46.69 17.25
N GLY A 200 66.82 45.46 16.93
CA GLY A 200 68.07 44.85 17.40
C GLY A 200 69.30 45.42 16.69
N ASP A 201 69.24 45.82 15.44
CA ASP A 201 70.32 46.43 14.67
C ASP A 201 70.50 47.91 15.02
N ALA A 202 69.53 48.54 15.68
CA ALA A 202 69.56 49.94 16.10
C ALA A 202 70.17 50.17 17.49
N LEU A 203 70.45 49.11 18.24
CA LEU A 203 71.06 49.09 19.58
C LEU A 203 72.56 48.81 19.42
#